data_6131f8837512c7f59f2740d42514c636
#
_entry.id   6131f8837512c7f59f2740d42514c636
#
_cell.length_a   1.000
_cell.length_b   1.000
_cell.length_c   1.000
_cell.angle_alpha   90.00
_cell.angle_beta   90.00
_cell.angle_gamma   90.00
#
_symmetry.space_group_name_H-M   'P 1'
#
loop_
_entity.id
_entity.type
_entity.pdbx_description
1 polymer ?
#
loop_
_entity_poly.entity_id
_entity_poly.type
_entity_poly.pdbx_seq_one_letter_code
_entity_poly.pdbx_strand_id
1 'polypeptide(L)'
;MNTPDILIFDDQLSEEEIIIQKSARDYCQSELMPRILLDNRNEVFDKNIYKEMGSLGFLGAPIEGYGCAGVSYVSYGLIAREIERVDSSYRSAFSVQTSLAMHAIHKFGSEEQKSFYLPEMAKGNLIGCFGLTESDAGSDPGSMSTVAKKVDGGYMLNGSKTWITNSPIADVLIIWAKDEQGILRGYIVDRGVKGLTTPKLEGKFSLRASITGQIFLEDVFVSDDKQLPEVQSFRGPFSCLNMARYGIAWGAMGAAEFCWNAALKYTLERTQFGKPLAAKQLIQMKLANMQTEITLGLQGALRVGRLIDEKRMQPEMISLVKRNNCQKGLDIAREARDIHGGNGISDEYHVIRHCMNLEAVNTYEGTHDVHSLILGQKQTDIASF
;
A
#
# COMPACT_ATOMS: atom_id res chain seq x y z
N MET A 1 20.54 16.97 -6.71
CA MET A 1 20.33 18.14 -5.85
C MET A 1 19.57 17.68 -4.62
N ASN A 2 20.04 17.96 -3.42
CA ASN A 2 19.23 17.78 -2.23
C ASN A 2 18.20 18.89 -2.22
N THR A 3 16.92 18.56 -2.35
CA THR A 3 15.83 19.50 -2.10
C THR A 3 15.87 19.93 -0.65
N PRO A 4 15.73 21.22 -0.34
CA PRO A 4 15.87 21.69 1.03
C PRO A 4 14.74 21.10 1.91
N ASP A 5 15.14 20.39 2.94
CA ASP A 5 14.26 19.95 4.03
C ASP A 5 14.16 21.08 5.05
N ILE A 6 13.11 21.89 4.92
CA ILE A 6 12.98 23.13 5.70
C ILE A 6 12.73 22.87 7.19
N LEU A 7 12.05 21.76 7.53
CA LEU A 7 11.76 21.40 8.93
C LEU A 7 12.75 20.39 9.51
N ILE A 8 13.82 20.09 8.79
CA ILE A 8 14.90 19.18 9.22
C ILE A 8 14.30 17.86 9.74
N PHE A 9 13.56 17.20 8.84
CA PHE A 9 12.76 16.01 9.16
C PHE A 9 13.62 14.89 9.76
N ASP A 10 14.83 14.69 9.23
CA ASP A 10 15.73 13.62 9.66
C ASP A 10 16.20 13.79 11.12
N ASP A 11 16.23 15.01 11.68
CA ASP A 11 16.56 15.24 13.10
C ASP A 11 15.52 14.64 14.07
N GLN A 12 14.33 14.33 13.58
CA GLN A 12 13.24 13.73 14.37
C GLN A 12 13.28 12.20 14.37
N LEU A 13 14.20 11.60 13.61
CA LEU A 13 14.34 10.16 13.46
C LEU A 13 15.43 9.64 14.42
N SER A 14 15.26 8.39 14.86
CA SER A 14 16.33 7.68 15.57
C SER A 14 17.45 7.27 14.60
N GLU A 15 18.62 6.93 15.13
CA GLU A 15 19.75 6.43 14.32
C GLU A 15 19.35 5.17 13.53
N GLU A 16 18.58 4.27 14.13
CA GLU A 16 18.07 3.07 13.47
C GLU A 16 17.14 3.43 12.30
N GLU A 17 16.21 4.36 12.51
CA GLU A 17 15.29 4.81 11.47
C GLU A 17 16.01 5.46 10.29
N ILE A 18 17.07 6.23 10.54
CA ILE A 18 17.93 6.82 9.51
C ILE A 18 18.66 5.73 8.70
N ILE A 19 19.21 4.71 9.37
CA ILE A 19 19.88 3.58 8.72
C ILE A 19 18.91 2.81 7.83
N ILE A 20 17.70 2.52 8.32
CA ILE A 20 16.66 1.81 7.58
C ILE A 20 16.19 2.63 6.37
N GLN A 21 15.95 3.93 6.56
CA GLN A 21 15.59 4.83 5.46
C GLN A 21 16.66 4.85 4.37
N LYS A 22 17.93 4.95 4.76
CA LYS A 22 19.06 4.94 3.81
C LYS A 22 19.13 3.61 3.05
N SER A 23 19.04 2.48 3.75
CA SER A 23 19.04 1.14 3.14
C SER A 23 17.90 1.00 2.13
N ALA A 24 16.69 1.45 2.50
CA ALA A 24 15.54 1.43 1.60
C ALA A 24 15.75 2.31 0.37
N ARG A 25 16.29 3.52 0.56
CA ARG A 25 16.60 4.45 -0.54
C ARG A 25 17.63 3.86 -1.49
N ASP A 26 18.73 3.34 -0.96
CA ASP A 26 19.81 2.77 -1.75
C ASP A 26 19.29 1.61 -2.62
N TYR A 27 18.56 0.66 -2.04
CA TYR A 27 17.92 -0.43 -2.77
C TYR A 27 16.93 0.08 -3.83
N CYS A 28 16.05 0.98 -3.47
CA CYS A 28 15.03 1.49 -4.39
C CYS A 28 15.63 2.22 -5.59
N GLN A 29 16.71 3.00 -5.38
CA GLN A 29 17.37 3.74 -6.46
C GLN A 29 18.28 2.87 -7.32
N SER A 30 18.98 1.87 -6.74
CA SER A 30 19.86 0.98 -7.50
C SER A 30 19.13 -0.14 -8.23
N GLU A 31 18.06 -0.71 -7.62
CA GLU A 31 17.42 -1.92 -8.14
C GLU A 31 16.04 -1.65 -8.74
N LEU A 32 15.18 -0.88 -8.08
CA LEU A 32 13.80 -0.69 -8.53
C LEU A 32 13.68 0.42 -9.59
N MET A 33 14.36 1.54 -9.42
CA MET A 33 14.25 2.69 -10.33
C MET A 33 14.71 2.37 -11.77
N PRO A 34 15.78 1.60 -12.02
CA PRO A 34 16.21 1.27 -13.38
C PRO A 34 15.19 0.41 -14.16
N ARG A 35 14.40 -0.42 -13.48
CA ARG A 35 13.49 -1.37 -14.14
C ARG A 35 12.08 -0.82 -14.33
N ILE A 36 11.64 0.17 -13.52
CA ILE A 36 10.23 0.57 -13.46
C ILE A 36 9.66 1.09 -14.78
N LEU A 37 10.46 1.75 -15.61
CA LEU A 37 9.96 2.27 -16.89
C LEU A 37 9.44 1.14 -17.79
N LEU A 38 10.22 0.07 -17.93
CA LEU A 38 9.86 -1.10 -18.74
C LEU A 38 8.79 -1.94 -18.08
N ASP A 39 8.84 -2.14 -16.76
CA ASP A 39 7.83 -2.87 -16.00
C ASP A 39 6.45 -2.21 -16.15
N ASN A 40 6.40 -0.88 -16.06
CA ASN A 40 5.16 -0.13 -16.25
C ASN A 40 4.66 -0.20 -17.70
N ARG A 41 5.54 -0.04 -18.70
CA ARG A 41 5.15 -0.14 -20.13
C ARG A 41 4.56 -1.49 -20.48
N ASN A 42 5.18 -2.57 -19.98
CA ASN A 42 4.85 -3.95 -20.33
C ASN A 42 3.83 -4.61 -19.38
N GLU A 43 3.37 -3.90 -18.34
CA GLU A 43 2.48 -4.46 -17.29
C GLU A 43 3.06 -5.72 -16.63
N VAL A 44 4.35 -5.67 -16.28
CA VAL A 44 5.12 -6.79 -15.71
C VAL A 44 5.51 -6.48 -14.26
N PHE A 45 5.53 -7.51 -13.43
CA PHE A 45 6.08 -7.48 -12.08
C PHE A 45 7.04 -8.66 -11.89
N ASP A 46 8.28 -8.37 -11.54
CA ASP A 46 9.27 -9.40 -11.23
C ASP A 46 9.07 -9.93 -9.80
N LYS A 47 8.71 -11.22 -9.68
CA LYS A 47 8.53 -11.87 -8.36
C LYS A 47 9.78 -11.88 -7.50
N ASN A 48 10.99 -11.79 -8.09
CA ASN A 48 12.24 -11.76 -7.33
C ASN A 48 12.33 -10.54 -6.41
N ILE A 49 11.59 -9.47 -6.69
CA ILE A 49 11.47 -8.30 -5.81
C ILE A 49 11.08 -8.69 -4.38
N TYR A 50 10.23 -9.73 -4.20
CA TYR A 50 9.89 -10.22 -2.87
C TYR A 50 11.10 -10.79 -2.13
N LYS A 51 11.94 -11.58 -2.81
CA LYS A 51 13.16 -12.14 -2.23
C LYS A 51 14.20 -11.05 -1.94
N GLU A 52 14.32 -10.07 -2.83
CA GLU A 52 15.18 -8.91 -2.63
C GLU A 52 14.75 -8.13 -1.37
N MET A 53 13.47 -7.77 -1.26
CA MET A 53 12.91 -7.10 -0.08
C MET A 53 13.00 -7.96 1.19
N GLY A 54 12.81 -9.28 1.07
CA GLY A 54 12.95 -10.23 2.17
C GLY A 54 14.37 -10.28 2.71
N SER A 55 15.39 -10.29 1.83
CA SER A 55 16.80 -10.29 2.22
C SER A 55 17.22 -9.03 2.98
N LEU A 56 16.51 -7.93 2.77
CA LEU A 56 16.71 -6.65 3.46
C LEU A 56 15.87 -6.52 4.75
N GLY A 57 15.06 -7.53 5.09
CA GLY A 57 14.18 -7.50 6.25
C GLY A 57 12.98 -6.55 6.11
N PHE A 58 12.61 -6.16 4.91
CA PHE A 58 11.50 -5.23 4.68
C PHE A 58 10.14 -5.91 4.82
N LEU A 59 10.03 -7.20 4.42
CA LEU A 59 8.76 -7.94 4.49
C LEU A 59 8.43 -8.31 5.93
N GLY A 60 7.24 -7.94 6.37
CA GLY A 60 6.84 -8.11 7.77
C GLY A 60 7.61 -7.21 8.74
N ALA A 61 8.25 -6.13 8.28
CA ALA A 61 9.16 -5.29 9.06
C ALA A 61 8.72 -4.96 10.49
N PRO A 62 7.44 -4.58 10.79
CA PRO A 62 7.02 -4.27 12.16
C PRO A 62 6.58 -5.51 12.98
N ILE A 63 6.65 -6.71 12.44
CA ILE A 63 6.27 -7.95 13.15
C ILE A 63 7.43 -8.40 14.03
N GLU A 64 7.17 -8.62 15.31
CA GLU A 64 8.15 -9.21 16.24
C GLU A 64 8.18 -10.73 16.11
N GLY A 65 9.37 -11.31 16.01
CA GLY A 65 9.55 -12.76 15.88
C GLY A 65 9.36 -13.29 14.45
N TYR A 66 9.27 -14.59 14.31
CA TYR A 66 9.04 -15.35 13.08
C TYR A 66 9.98 -14.98 11.91
N GLY A 67 11.21 -14.56 12.21
CA GLY A 67 12.19 -14.16 11.20
C GLY A 67 11.96 -12.76 10.60
N CYS A 68 11.03 -12.00 11.13
CA CYS A 68 10.78 -10.59 10.78
C CYS A 68 11.69 -9.65 11.59
N ALA A 69 11.88 -8.42 11.11
CA ALA A 69 12.85 -7.48 11.69
C ALA A 69 12.40 -6.87 13.03
N GLY A 70 11.12 -6.73 13.30
CA GLY A 70 10.58 -6.18 14.55
C GLY A 70 10.84 -4.67 14.73
N VAL A 71 10.94 -3.91 13.64
CA VAL A 71 11.25 -2.46 13.67
C VAL A 71 10.01 -1.61 13.94
N SER A 72 10.23 -0.32 14.28
CA SER A 72 9.15 0.64 14.54
C SER A 72 8.22 0.82 13.33
N TYR A 73 6.99 1.25 13.58
CA TYR A 73 6.07 1.62 12.50
C TYR A 73 6.55 2.86 11.73
N VAL A 74 7.35 3.73 12.34
CA VAL A 74 8.03 4.81 11.62
C VAL A 74 8.98 4.23 10.59
N SER A 75 9.80 3.24 10.94
CA SER A 75 10.70 2.54 10.00
C SER A 75 9.92 1.89 8.85
N TYR A 76 8.80 1.21 9.14
CA TYR A 76 7.91 0.68 8.10
C TYR A 76 7.40 1.79 7.16
N GLY A 77 7.01 2.94 7.70
CA GLY A 77 6.59 4.10 6.92
C GLY A 77 7.71 4.66 6.02
N LEU A 78 8.93 4.76 6.55
CA LEU A 78 10.10 5.20 5.79
C LEU A 78 10.43 4.25 4.62
N ILE A 79 10.35 2.93 4.83
CA ILE A 79 10.49 1.93 3.76
C ILE A 79 9.40 2.17 2.69
N ALA A 80 8.14 2.30 3.09
CA ALA A 80 7.02 2.54 2.18
C ALA A 80 7.22 3.83 1.35
N ARG A 81 7.73 4.91 1.98
CA ARG A 81 8.05 6.20 1.34
C ARG A 81 9.10 6.02 0.23
N GLU A 82 10.19 5.32 0.51
CA GLU A 82 11.26 5.15 -0.47
C GLU A 82 10.86 4.22 -1.62
N ILE A 83 10.08 3.17 -1.36
CA ILE A 83 9.55 2.29 -2.42
C ILE A 83 8.57 3.07 -3.32
N GLU A 84 7.63 3.84 -2.77
CA GLU A 84 6.65 4.56 -3.57
C GLU A 84 7.23 5.82 -4.24
N ARG A 85 8.37 6.33 -3.76
CA ARG A 85 9.19 7.30 -4.51
C ARG A 85 9.57 6.77 -5.88
N VAL A 86 9.76 5.45 -6.02
CA VAL A 86 9.95 4.79 -7.31
C VAL A 86 8.61 4.53 -7.97
N ASP A 87 7.72 3.76 -7.31
CA ASP A 87 6.40 3.42 -7.88
C ASP A 87 5.40 2.89 -6.86
N SER A 88 4.14 3.32 -7.00
CA SER A 88 3.05 2.82 -6.17
C SER A 88 2.74 1.34 -6.38
N SER A 89 3.08 0.75 -7.54
CA SER A 89 2.92 -0.69 -7.80
C SER A 89 3.80 -1.52 -6.88
N TYR A 90 5.07 -1.16 -6.75
CA TYR A 90 6.01 -1.83 -5.86
C TYR A 90 5.64 -1.64 -4.39
N ARG A 91 5.21 -0.42 -4.01
CA ARG A 91 4.75 -0.18 -2.64
C ARG A 91 3.48 -0.99 -2.34
N SER A 92 2.56 -1.12 -3.30
CA SER A 92 1.36 -1.96 -3.12
C SER A 92 1.73 -3.42 -2.88
N ALA A 93 2.67 -3.98 -3.64
CA ALA A 93 3.19 -5.34 -3.44
C ALA A 93 3.77 -5.52 -2.02
N PHE A 94 4.65 -4.62 -1.59
CA PHE A 94 5.23 -4.58 -0.24
C PHE A 94 4.16 -4.51 0.86
N SER A 95 3.17 -3.60 0.69
CA SER A 95 2.11 -3.35 1.67
C SER A 95 1.16 -4.55 1.80
N VAL A 96 0.73 -5.14 0.67
CA VAL A 96 -0.16 -6.31 0.68
C VAL A 96 0.51 -7.50 1.38
N GLN A 97 1.79 -7.74 1.11
CA GLN A 97 2.55 -8.77 1.81
C GLN A 97 2.62 -8.50 3.31
N THR A 98 3.13 -7.33 3.70
CA THR A 98 3.46 -7.00 5.10
C THR A 98 2.23 -6.70 5.94
N SER A 99 1.40 -5.74 5.51
CA SER A 99 0.34 -5.13 6.34
C SER A 99 -1.01 -5.81 6.20
N LEU A 100 -1.22 -6.57 5.13
CA LEU A 100 -2.47 -7.29 4.91
C LEU A 100 -2.30 -8.79 5.16
N ALA A 101 -1.51 -9.51 4.34
CA ALA A 101 -1.42 -10.96 4.44
C ALA A 101 -0.67 -11.41 5.71
N MET A 102 0.57 -10.94 5.91
CA MET A 102 1.35 -11.31 7.10
C MET A 102 0.73 -10.77 8.39
N HIS A 103 0.20 -9.54 8.37
CA HIS A 103 -0.47 -8.98 9.55
C HIS A 103 -1.72 -9.78 9.95
N ALA A 104 -2.52 -10.25 8.96
CA ALA A 104 -3.69 -11.08 9.25
C ALA A 104 -3.29 -12.38 9.96
N ILE A 105 -2.26 -13.08 9.47
CA ILE A 105 -1.76 -14.31 10.08
C ILE A 105 -1.16 -14.01 11.46
N HIS A 106 -0.31 -12.99 11.58
CA HIS A 106 0.32 -12.61 12.84
C HIS A 106 -0.70 -12.26 13.94
N LYS A 107 -1.71 -11.46 13.56
CA LYS A 107 -2.69 -10.94 14.53
C LYS A 107 -3.77 -11.94 14.91
N PHE A 108 -4.18 -12.80 13.98
CA PHE A 108 -5.39 -13.62 14.11
C PHE A 108 -5.16 -15.11 13.89
N GLY A 109 -3.96 -15.52 13.51
CA GLY A 109 -3.59 -16.91 13.32
C GLY A 109 -3.25 -17.65 14.62
N SER A 110 -3.30 -18.98 14.57
CA SER A 110 -2.75 -19.84 15.63
C SER A 110 -1.21 -19.80 15.60
N GLU A 111 -0.55 -20.28 16.67
CA GLU A 111 0.92 -20.35 16.71
C GLU A 111 1.50 -21.27 15.63
N GLU A 112 0.77 -22.34 15.27
CA GLU A 112 1.14 -23.24 14.17
C GLU A 112 1.09 -22.51 12.83
N GLN A 113 0.02 -21.73 12.57
CA GLN A 113 -0.10 -20.93 11.36
C GLN A 113 1.00 -19.88 11.27
N LYS A 114 1.26 -19.14 12.36
CA LYS A 114 2.32 -18.11 12.41
C LYS A 114 3.69 -18.72 12.14
N SER A 115 4.01 -19.81 12.83
CA SER A 115 5.32 -20.49 12.72
C SER A 115 5.54 -21.12 11.34
N PHE A 116 4.47 -21.52 10.66
CA PHE A 116 4.55 -22.11 9.32
C PHE A 116 4.68 -21.05 8.21
N TYR A 117 3.82 -20.03 8.23
CA TYR A 117 3.74 -19.07 7.11
C TYR A 117 4.70 -17.90 7.22
N LEU A 118 4.78 -17.26 8.41
CA LEU A 118 5.46 -15.96 8.53
C LEU A 118 6.95 -16.01 8.19
N PRO A 119 7.74 -17.03 8.58
CA PRO A 119 9.16 -17.06 8.24
C PRO A 119 9.42 -17.13 6.72
N GLU A 120 8.61 -17.89 5.98
CA GLU A 120 8.77 -18.02 4.54
C GLU A 120 8.22 -16.79 3.79
N MET A 121 7.18 -16.16 4.32
CA MET A 121 6.69 -14.89 3.81
C MET A 121 7.66 -13.73 4.07
N ALA A 122 8.34 -13.70 5.21
CA ALA A 122 9.37 -12.71 5.54
C ALA A 122 10.59 -12.80 4.62
N LYS A 123 10.97 -14.01 4.18
CA LYS A 123 12.03 -14.23 3.18
C LYS A 123 11.58 -13.93 1.74
N GLY A 124 10.29 -13.72 1.51
CA GLY A 124 9.72 -13.58 0.17
C GLY A 124 9.61 -14.90 -0.63
N ASN A 125 9.71 -16.04 0.03
CA ASN A 125 9.51 -17.36 -0.59
C ASN A 125 8.03 -17.68 -0.80
N LEU A 126 7.15 -17.18 0.07
CA LEU A 126 5.70 -17.25 -0.06
C LEU A 126 5.12 -15.86 -0.25
N ILE A 127 4.37 -15.69 -1.32
CA ILE A 127 3.69 -14.42 -1.66
C ILE A 127 2.25 -14.50 -1.17
N GLY A 128 1.82 -13.46 -0.44
CA GLY A 128 0.46 -13.34 0.07
C GLY A 128 -0.43 -12.42 -0.76
N CYS A 129 -1.74 -12.67 -0.69
CA CYS A 129 -2.76 -11.70 -1.12
C CYS A 129 -3.90 -11.61 -0.10
N PHE A 130 -4.79 -10.62 -0.30
CA PHE A 130 -5.85 -10.29 0.66
C PHE A 130 -7.19 -10.13 -0.06
N GLY A 131 -8.01 -11.17 -0.02
CA GLY A 131 -9.28 -11.29 -0.71
C GLY A 131 -10.45 -10.78 0.14
N LEU A 132 -10.69 -9.47 0.13
CA LEU A 132 -11.82 -8.83 0.82
C LEU A 132 -12.87 -8.32 -0.17
N THR A 133 -12.47 -7.45 -1.10
CA THR A 133 -13.33 -6.72 -2.03
C THR A 133 -14.03 -7.64 -3.03
N GLU A 134 -15.32 -7.41 -3.27
CA GLU A 134 -16.14 -8.05 -4.31
C GLU A 134 -16.66 -7.01 -5.31
N SER A 135 -17.17 -7.46 -6.46
CA SER A 135 -17.67 -6.56 -7.51
C SER A 135 -18.74 -5.58 -7.00
N ASP A 136 -19.61 -6.06 -6.12
CA ASP A 136 -20.73 -5.30 -5.57
C ASP A 136 -20.51 -4.87 -4.11
N ALA A 137 -19.34 -5.17 -3.53
CA ALA A 137 -18.99 -4.87 -2.14
C ALA A 137 -17.57 -4.29 -2.04
N GLY A 138 -17.40 -3.03 -2.44
CA GLY A 138 -16.15 -2.28 -2.37
C GLY A 138 -16.06 -1.42 -1.12
N SER A 139 -16.65 -0.22 -1.13
CA SER A 139 -16.69 0.69 0.02
C SER A 139 -17.53 0.16 1.19
N ASP A 140 -18.49 -0.71 0.90
CA ASP A 140 -19.26 -1.48 1.88
C ASP A 140 -18.88 -2.98 1.84
N PRO A 141 -17.78 -3.39 2.47
CA PRO A 141 -17.40 -4.80 2.53
C PRO A 141 -18.38 -5.65 3.36
N GLY A 142 -19.26 -5.02 4.14
CA GLY A 142 -20.33 -5.69 4.88
C GLY A 142 -21.34 -6.36 3.97
N SER A 143 -21.51 -5.88 2.74
CA SER A 143 -22.42 -6.46 1.73
C SER A 143 -21.83 -7.64 0.96
N MET A 144 -20.63 -8.13 1.33
CA MET A 144 -20.01 -9.28 0.63
C MET A 144 -20.93 -10.50 0.59
N SER A 145 -20.83 -11.23 -0.52
CA SER A 145 -21.58 -12.45 -0.81
C SER A 145 -20.80 -13.75 -0.63
N THR A 146 -19.45 -13.69 -0.57
CA THR A 146 -18.60 -14.87 -0.33
C THR A 146 -18.96 -15.53 0.98
N VAL A 147 -19.22 -16.84 0.95
CA VAL A 147 -19.64 -17.64 2.10
C VAL A 147 -18.67 -18.80 2.36
N ALA A 148 -18.60 -19.19 3.62
CA ALA A 148 -17.87 -20.37 4.09
C ALA A 148 -18.88 -21.26 4.85
N LYS A 149 -19.24 -22.38 4.26
CA LYS A 149 -20.15 -23.36 4.86
C LYS A 149 -19.34 -24.40 5.64
N LYS A 150 -19.71 -24.65 6.90
CA LYS A 150 -19.10 -25.72 7.70
C LYS A 150 -19.43 -27.08 7.11
N VAL A 151 -18.41 -27.92 6.94
CA VAL A 151 -18.50 -29.32 6.48
C VAL A 151 -17.65 -30.21 7.39
N ASP A 152 -17.69 -31.51 7.19
CA ASP A 152 -16.85 -32.42 7.96
C ASP A 152 -15.36 -32.13 7.74
N GLY A 153 -14.62 -31.92 8.83
CA GLY A 153 -13.18 -31.61 8.83
C GLY A 153 -12.77 -30.23 8.32
N GLY A 154 -13.72 -29.32 8.00
CA GLY A 154 -13.34 -28.00 7.49
C GLY A 154 -14.50 -27.13 7.01
N TYR A 155 -14.22 -26.35 5.98
CA TYR A 155 -15.14 -25.39 5.38
C TYR A 155 -15.13 -25.48 3.86
N MET A 156 -16.29 -25.26 3.26
CA MET A 156 -16.46 -25.12 1.82
C MET A 156 -16.69 -23.65 1.49
N LEU A 157 -15.75 -23.04 0.75
CA LEU A 157 -15.80 -21.62 0.39
C LEU A 157 -16.37 -21.47 -1.02
N ASN A 158 -17.34 -20.55 -1.17
CA ASN A 158 -17.97 -20.19 -2.44
C ASN A 158 -18.08 -18.66 -2.56
N GLY A 159 -17.72 -18.10 -3.71
CA GLY A 159 -17.80 -16.69 -4.02
C GLY A 159 -16.71 -16.18 -4.93
N SER A 160 -16.57 -14.86 -4.99
CA SER A 160 -15.52 -14.22 -5.81
C SER A 160 -14.97 -12.96 -5.17
N LYS A 161 -13.72 -12.64 -5.47
CA LYS A 161 -13.06 -11.40 -5.07
C LYS A 161 -12.47 -10.70 -6.29
N THR A 162 -12.43 -9.37 -6.26
CA THR A 162 -11.91 -8.57 -7.37
C THR A 162 -10.95 -7.49 -6.90
N TRP A 163 -10.11 -6.99 -7.80
CA TRP A 163 -9.08 -5.99 -7.51
C TRP A 163 -8.04 -6.47 -6.49
N ILE A 164 -7.72 -7.77 -6.51
CA ILE A 164 -6.83 -8.36 -5.51
C ILE A 164 -5.40 -8.34 -6.02
N THR A 165 -4.59 -7.45 -5.46
CA THR A 165 -3.13 -7.41 -5.69
C THR A 165 -2.52 -8.75 -5.34
N ASN A 166 -1.64 -9.23 -6.20
CA ASN A 166 -0.93 -10.52 -6.12
C ASN A 166 -1.80 -11.77 -6.36
N SER A 167 -3.12 -11.73 -6.41
CA SER A 167 -3.90 -12.97 -6.52
C SER A 167 -3.44 -13.90 -7.65
N PRO A 168 -3.01 -13.44 -8.84
CA PRO A 168 -2.51 -14.34 -9.87
C PRO A 168 -1.20 -15.08 -9.53
N ILE A 169 -0.43 -14.56 -8.58
CA ILE A 169 0.91 -15.07 -8.23
C ILE A 169 1.05 -15.50 -6.77
N ALA A 170 0.06 -15.20 -5.91
CA ALA A 170 0.11 -15.50 -4.50
C ALA A 170 0.14 -17.00 -4.22
N ASP A 171 0.96 -17.42 -3.27
CA ASP A 171 1.01 -18.78 -2.74
C ASP A 171 0.02 -18.95 -1.59
N VAL A 172 -0.24 -17.87 -0.83
CA VAL A 172 -1.09 -17.80 0.36
C VAL A 172 -2.16 -16.74 0.16
N LEU A 173 -3.42 -17.13 0.17
CA LEU A 173 -4.54 -16.23 -0.02
C LEU A 173 -5.30 -16.09 1.31
N ILE A 174 -5.38 -14.87 1.84
CA ILE A 174 -6.23 -14.56 2.99
C ILE A 174 -7.61 -14.21 2.45
N ILE A 175 -8.58 -15.09 2.66
CA ILE A 175 -9.95 -14.94 2.17
C ILE A 175 -10.89 -14.58 3.30
N TRP A 176 -11.59 -13.49 3.14
CA TRP A 176 -12.65 -13.06 4.05
C TRP A 176 -14.01 -13.52 3.52
N ALA A 177 -14.74 -14.24 4.35
CA ALA A 177 -16.05 -14.81 4.00
C ALA A 177 -16.99 -14.76 5.21
N LYS A 178 -18.30 -14.76 4.95
CA LYS A 178 -19.31 -14.92 6.00
C LYS A 178 -19.55 -16.41 6.27
N ASP A 179 -19.66 -16.79 7.53
CA ASP A 179 -20.16 -18.11 7.90
C ASP A 179 -21.69 -18.21 7.70
N GLU A 180 -22.28 -19.38 8.01
CA GLU A 180 -23.71 -19.64 7.84
C GLU A 180 -24.60 -18.75 8.74
N GLN A 181 -24.03 -18.13 9.78
CA GLN A 181 -24.69 -17.18 10.67
C GLN A 181 -24.50 -15.72 10.21
N GLY A 182 -23.81 -15.49 9.08
CA GLY A 182 -23.48 -14.17 8.57
C GLY A 182 -22.32 -13.49 9.30
N ILE A 183 -21.60 -14.20 10.16
CA ILE A 183 -20.46 -13.68 10.90
C ILE A 183 -19.20 -13.74 9.99
N LEU A 184 -18.45 -12.63 9.94
CA LEU A 184 -17.22 -12.58 9.16
C LEU A 184 -16.13 -13.46 9.79
N ARG A 185 -15.49 -14.26 8.95
CA ARG A 185 -14.34 -15.12 9.25
C ARG A 185 -13.22 -14.88 8.26
N GLY A 186 -12.00 -15.26 8.65
CA GLY A 186 -10.82 -15.25 7.78
C GLY A 186 -10.32 -16.67 7.56
N TYR A 187 -9.90 -16.96 6.35
CA TYR A 187 -9.38 -18.28 5.95
C TYR A 187 -8.07 -18.14 5.21
N ILE A 188 -7.12 -19.03 5.48
CA ILE A 188 -5.91 -19.19 4.70
C ILE A 188 -6.21 -20.22 3.63
N VAL A 189 -6.09 -19.84 2.36
CA VAL A 189 -6.25 -20.72 1.21
C VAL A 189 -4.90 -20.84 0.51
N ASP A 190 -4.35 -22.04 0.47
CA ASP A 190 -3.09 -22.30 -0.22
C ASP A 190 -3.31 -22.40 -1.73
N ARG A 191 -2.30 -22.02 -2.52
CA ARG A 191 -2.32 -22.17 -3.97
C ARG A 191 -2.48 -23.64 -4.37
N GLY A 192 -3.23 -23.90 -5.42
CA GLY A 192 -3.39 -25.24 -6.00
C GLY A 192 -4.54 -26.06 -5.44
N VAL A 193 -5.31 -25.55 -4.47
CA VAL A 193 -6.54 -26.24 -4.02
C VAL A 193 -7.57 -26.29 -5.15
N LYS A 194 -8.32 -27.40 -5.20
CA LYS A 194 -9.37 -27.60 -6.21
C LYS A 194 -10.45 -26.53 -6.08
N GLY A 195 -10.93 -26.02 -7.22
CA GLY A 195 -11.99 -24.98 -7.26
C GLY A 195 -11.49 -23.54 -7.15
N LEU A 196 -10.21 -23.33 -6.88
CA LEU A 196 -9.59 -21.98 -6.84
C LEU A 196 -9.08 -21.59 -8.22
N THR A 197 -9.53 -20.44 -8.74
CA THR A 197 -8.95 -19.79 -9.93
C THR A 197 -8.66 -18.32 -9.66
N THR A 198 -7.58 -17.81 -10.26
CA THR A 198 -7.09 -16.44 -9.98
C THR A 198 -6.62 -15.73 -11.25
N PRO A 199 -7.54 -15.40 -12.18
CA PRO A 199 -7.18 -14.73 -13.43
C PRO A 199 -6.64 -13.31 -13.18
N LYS A 200 -5.69 -12.90 -14.03
CA LYS A 200 -5.16 -11.52 -14.04
C LYS A 200 -6.19 -10.55 -14.60
N LEU A 201 -6.28 -9.37 -14.03
CA LEU A 201 -6.95 -8.21 -14.60
C LEU A 201 -5.97 -7.43 -15.48
N GLU A 202 -6.34 -7.21 -16.72
CA GLU A 202 -5.54 -6.50 -17.72
C GLU A 202 -6.12 -5.12 -18.04
N GLY A 203 -5.34 -4.27 -18.70
CA GLY A 203 -5.79 -2.97 -19.20
C GLY A 203 -5.94 -1.89 -18.14
N LYS A 204 -5.25 -2.00 -17.01
CA LYS A 204 -5.20 -0.93 -16.00
C LYS A 204 -4.34 0.23 -16.51
N PHE A 205 -4.79 1.46 -16.31
CA PHE A 205 -3.98 2.66 -16.54
C PHE A 205 -3.20 3.11 -15.30
N SER A 206 -3.54 2.58 -14.15
CA SER A 206 -2.90 2.83 -12.86
C SER A 206 -2.28 1.56 -12.31
N LEU A 207 -1.17 1.66 -11.58
CA LEU A 207 -0.47 0.52 -10.97
C LEU A 207 -0.15 -0.59 -12.00
N ARG A 208 0.34 -0.19 -13.18
CA ARG A 208 0.57 -1.12 -14.30
C ARG A 208 1.64 -2.17 -14.00
N ALA A 209 2.66 -1.80 -13.21
CA ALA A 209 3.69 -2.74 -12.74
C ALA A 209 3.26 -3.53 -11.49
N SER A 210 1.95 -3.58 -11.16
CA SER A 210 1.39 -4.42 -10.10
C SER A 210 0.51 -5.50 -10.70
N ILE A 211 0.77 -6.76 -10.36
CA ILE A 211 -0.10 -7.87 -10.75
C ILE A 211 -1.36 -7.84 -9.88
N THR A 212 -2.49 -7.59 -10.52
CA THR A 212 -3.80 -7.53 -9.87
C THR A 212 -4.73 -8.53 -10.54
N GLY A 213 -5.55 -9.24 -9.80
CA GLY A 213 -6.46 -10.22 -10.37
C GLY A 213 -7.79 -10.33 -9.64
N GLN A 214 -8.52 -11.36 -10.03
CA GLN A 214 -9.72 -11.83 -9.36
C GLN A 214 -9.41 -13.12 -8.62
N ILE A 215 -10.31 -13.54 -7.73
CA ILE A 215 -10.30 -14.85 -7.09
C ILE A 215 -11.70 -15.43 -7.25
N PHE A 216 -11.80 -16.61 -7.82
CA PHE A 216 -13.04 -17.36 -7.87
C PHE A 216 -12.90 -18.61 -6.99
N LEU A 217 -13.91 -18.85 -6.19
CA LEU A 217 -14.00 -19.96 -5.24
C LEU A 217 -15.26 -20.77 -5.60
N GLU A 218 -15.04 -21.96 -6.14
CA GLU A 218 -16.11 -22.90 -6.55
C GLU A 218 -15.92 -24.19 -5.77
N ASP A 219 -16.67 -24.34 -4.67
CA ASP A 219 -16.54 -25.45 -3.73
C ASP A 219 -15.09 -25.69 -3.27
N VAL A 220 -14.41 -24.60 -2.86
CA VAL A 220 -13.05 -24.68 -2.35
C VAL A 220 -13.06 -25.19 -0.91
N PHE A 221 -12.55 -26.41 -0.71
CA PHE A 221 -12.40 -26.97 0.64
C PHE A 221 -11.14 -26.42 1.32
N VAL A 222 -11.28 -25.99 2.58
CA VAL A 222 -10.20 -25.69 3.50
C VAL A 222 -10.42 -26.42 4.81
N SER A 223 -9.38 -27.05 5.37
CA SER A 223 -9.44 -27.74 6.64
C SER A 223 -9.63 -26.78 7.82
N ASP A 224 -10.07 -27.29 8.97
CA ASP A 224 -10.35 -26.49 10.16
C ASP A 224 -9.15 -25.66 10.64
N ASP A 225 -7.94 -26.19 10.50
CA ASP A 225 -6.67 -25.53 10.86
C ASP A 225 -6.32 -24.34 9.94
N LYS A 226 -7.06 -24.11 8.86
CA LYS A 226 -6.88 -22.95 7.96
C LYS A 226 -7.76 -21.76 8.28
N GLN A 227 -8.72 -21.88 9.19
CA GLN A 227 -9.43 -20.74 9.70
C GLN A 227 -8.52 -19.90 10.61
N LEU A 228 -8.58 -18.59 10.51
CA LEU A 228 -7.95 -17.67 11.47
C LEU A 228 -8.79 -17.62 12.75
N PRO A 229 -8.35 -18.25 13.86
CA PRO A 229 -9.23 -18.49 15.01
C PRO A 229 -9.67 -17.23 15.76
N GLU A 230 -8.85 -16.18 15.73
CA GLU A 230 -9.11 -14.94 16.45
C GLU A 230 -10.03 -13.95 15.70
N VAL A 231 -10.54 -14.33 14.50
CA VAL A 231 -11.44 -13.48 13.70
C VAL A 231 -12.90 -13.78 14.06
N GLN A 232 -13.60 -12.78 14.60
CA GLN A 232 -15.02 -12.88 14.95
C GLN A 232 -15.88 -11.71 14.44
N SER A 233 -15.30 -10.77 13.68
CA SER A 233 -15.99 -9.59 13.17
C SER A 233 -15.16 -8.84 12.12
N PHE A 234 -15.75 -7.78 11.55
CA PHE A 234 -15.06 -6.84 10.66
C PHE A 234 -13.83 -6.13 11.28
N ARG A 235 -13.63 -6.22 12.60
CA ARG A 235 -12.38 -5.76 13.24
C ARG A 235 -11.15 -6.48 12.68
N GLY A 236 -11.30 -7.73 12.21
CA GLY A 236 -10.24 -8.50 11.57
C GLY A 236 -9.64 -7.78 10.36
N PRO A 237 -10.37 -7.70 9.24
CA PRO A 237 -9.85 -7.03 8.04
C PRO A 237 -9.56 -5.54 8.25
N PHE A 238 -10.35 -4.81 9.05
CA PHE A 238 -10.10 -3.39 9.31
C PHE A 238 -8.82 -3.13 10.10
N SER A 239 -8.40 -4.05 10.99
CA SER A 239 -7.09 -3.98 11.64
C SER A 239 -5.96 -4.03 10.62
N CYS A 240 -6.03 -4.96 9.65
CA CYS A 240 -5.05 -5.06 8.56
C CYS A 240 -5.06 -3.81 7.67
N LEU A 241 -6.25 -3.36 7.26
CA LEU A 241 -6.41 -2.16 6.45
C LEU A 241 -5.85 -0.90 7.13
N ASN A 242 -5.97 -0.76 8.44
CA ASN A 242 -5.40 0.39 9.14
C ASN A 242 -3.87 0.45 8.99
N MET A 243 -3.19 -0.69 9.12
CA MET A 243 -1.72 -0.73 8.95
C MET A 243 -1.31 -0.46 7.50
N ALA A 244 -2.05 -1.00 6.53
CA ALA A 244 -1.82 -0.72 5.12
C ALA A 244 -2.05 0.76 4.77
N ARG A 245 -3.15 1.36 5.23
CA ARG A 245 -3.49 2.78 5.04
C ARG A 245 -2.42 3.71 5.62
N TYR A 246 -1.82 3.33 6.75
CA TYR A 246 -0.70 4.07 7.33
C TYR A 246 0.52 4.06 6.39
N GLY A 247 0.90 2.90 5.85
CA GLY A 247 1.96 2.80 4.83
C GLY A 247 1.66 3.58 3.55
N ILE A 248 0.39 3.61 3.11
CA ILE A 248 -0.06 4.42 1.97
C ILE A 248 0.16 5.93 2.23
N ALA A 249 -0.14 6.40 3.44
CA ALA A 249 0.04 7.82 3.78
C ALA A 249 1.52 8.26 3.67
N TRP A 250 2.46 7.40 3.98
CA TRP A 250 3.90 7.64 3.76
C TRP A 250 4.29 7.53 2.29
N GLY A 251 3.84 6.48 1.63
CA GLY A 251 4.17 6.22 0.23
C GLY A 251 3.73 7.36 -0.68
N ALA A 252 2.51 7.87 -0.52
CA ALA A 252 1.99 8.99 -1.29
C ALA A 252 2.90 10.23 -1.21
N MET A 253 3.51 10.49 -0.04
CA MET A 253 4.49 11.58 0.10
C MET A 253 5.80 11.25 -0.61
N GLY A 254 6.25 9.99 -0.64
CA GLY A 254 7.40 9.57 -1.44
C GLY A 254 7.20 9.82 -2.94
N ALA A 255 6.04 9.46 -3.48
CA ALA A 255 5.67 9.76 -4.86
C ALA A 255 5.60 11.28 -5.14
N ALA A 256 5.02 12.04 -4.19
CA ALA A 256 4.97 13.50 -4.27
C ALA A 256 6.36 14.14 -4.30
N GLU A 257 7.28 13.66 -3.46
CA GLU A 257 8.67 14.13 -3.45
C GLU A 257 9.40 13.84 -4.78
N PHE A 258 9.17 12.65 -5.37
CA PHE A 258 9.69 12.38 -6.70
C PHE A 258 9.20 13.40 -7.71
N CYS A 259 7.88 13.64 -7.77
CA CYS A 259 7.27 14.58 -8.70
C CYS A 259 7.76 16.02 -8.50
N TRP A 260 7.87 16.46 -7.26
CA TRP A 260 8.41 17.77 -6.91
C TRP A 260 9.87 17.92 -7.35
N ASN A 261 10.72 16.93 -7.05
CA ASN A 261 12.13 16.94 -7.45
C ASN A 261 12.29 16.96 -8.98
N ALA A 262 11.49 16.15 -9.70
CA ALA A 262 11.48 16.13 -11.15
C ALA A 262 11.08 17.50 -11.74
N ALA A 263 10.01 18.11 -11.20
CA ALA A 263 9.56 19.44 -11.62
C ALA A 263 10.61 20.52 -11.32
N LEU A 264 11.22 20.51 -10.13
CA LEU A 264 12.27 21.45 -9.76
C LEU A 264 13.46 21.35 -10.71
N LYS A 265 13.99 20.15 -10.95
CA LYS A 265 15.09 19.91 -11.89
C LYS A 265 14.73 20.40 -13.29
N TYR A 266 13.58 19.97 -13.80
CA TYR A 266 13.12 20.37 -15.14
C TYR A 266 13.01 21.90 -15.30
N THR A 267 12.46 22.60 -14.31
CA THR A 267 12.28 24.05 -14.38
C THR A 267 13.58 24.85 -14.29
N LEU A 268 14.61 24.33 -13.63
CA LEU A 268 15.94 24.92 -13.59
C LEU A 268 16.69 24.78 -14.94
N GLU A 269 16.49 23.67 -15.64
CA GLU A 269 17.16 23.35 -16.90
C GLU A 269 16.41 23.91 -18.13
N ARG A 270 15.07 23.85 -18.13
CA ARG A 270 14.24 24.25 -19.27
C ARG A 270 14.13 25.76 -19.40
N THR A 271 14.62 26.30 -20.53
CA THR A 271 14.56 27.74 -20.83
C THR A 271 13.44 28.03 -21.81
N GLN A 272 12.59 29.03 -21.50
CA GLN A 272 11.60 29.64 -22.41
C GLN A 272 11.54 31.15 -22.18
N PHE A 273 11.31 31.92 -23.24
CA PHE A 273 11.30 33.38 -23.20
C PHE A 273 12.63 33.94 -22.62
N GLY A 274 13.75 33.32 -22.98
CA GLY A 274 15.09 33.77 -22.61
C GLY A 274 15.51 33.53 -21.15
N LYS A 275 14.69 32.80 -20.34
CA LYS A 275 14.97 32.52 -18.93
C LYS A 275 14.55 31.10 -18.53
N PRO A 276 15.21 30.46 -17.54
CA PRO A 276 14.71 29.21 -16.96
C PRO A 276 13.26 29.34 -16.51
N LEU A 277 12.49 28.24 -16.61
CA LEU A 277 11.09 28.24 -16.12
C LEU A 277 11.03 28.59 -14.63
N ALA A 278 11.99 28.16 -13.82
CA ALA A 278 12.09 28.45 -12.40
C ALA A 278 12.16 29.98 -12.10
N ALA A 279 12.50 30.83 -13.06
CA ALA A 279 12.48 32.29 -12.89
C ALA A 279 11.07 32.90 -13.04
N LYS A 280 10.03 32.10 -13.30
CA LYS A 280 8.66 32.56 -13.43
C LYS A 280 7.93 32.46 -12.09
N GLN A 281 7.24 33.52 -11.67
CA GLN A 281 6.54 33.58 -10.38
C GLN A 281 5.52 32.46 -10.19
N LEU A 282 4.74 32.12 -11.23
CA LEU A 282 3.75 31.02 -11.16
C LEU A 282 4.40 29.66 -10.93
N ILE A 283 5.59 29.42 -11.50
CA ILE A 283 6.34 28.19 -11.27
C ILE A 283 6.88 28.13 -9.85
N GLN A 284 7.44 29.23 -9.34
CA GLN A 284 7.93 29.31 -7.96
C GLN A 284 6.81 29.07 -6.96
N MET A 285 5.64 29.64 -7.19
CA MET A 285 4.44 29.42 -6.36
C MET A 285 4.04 27.93 -6.33
N LYS A 286 3.97 27.27 -7.50
CA LYS A 286 3.66 25.85 -7.60
C LYS A 286 4.68 25.00 -6.81
N LEU A 287 5.98 25.25 -6.98
CA LEU A 287 7.04 24.54 -6.27
C LEU A 287 6.97 24.75 -4.77
N ALA A 288 6.67 25.97 -4.30
CA ALA A 288 6.50 26.29 -2.88
C ALA A 288 5.28 25.56 -2.28
N ASN A 289 4.15 25.53 -2.99
CA ASN A 289 2.96 24.77 -2.57
C ASN A 289 3.26 23.29 -2.44
N MET A 290 3.94 22.67 -3.43
CA MET A 290 4.34 21.25 -3.39
C MET A 290 5.19 20.98 -2.14
N GLN A 291 6.22 21.77 -1.88
CA GLN A 291 7.10 21.62 -0.72
C GLN A 291 6.33 21.72 0.60
N THR A 292 5.43 22.70 0.71
CA THR A 292 4.61 22.91 1.90
C THR A 292 3.77 21.68 2.21
N GLU A 293 3.04 21.16 1.23
CA GLU A 293 2.13 20.01 1.42
C GLU A 293 2.90 18.71 1.72
N ILE A 294 4.04 18.49 1.08
CA ILE A 294 4.92 17.35 1.37
C ILE A 294 5.43 17.41 2.81
N THR A 295 5.96 18.57 3.21
CA THR A 295 6.54 18.75 4.53
C THR A 295 5.50 18.51 5.63
N LEU A 296 4.30 19.11 5.51
CA LEU A 296 3.22 18.91 6.48
C LEU A 296 2.65 17.48 6.46
N GLY A 297 2.55 16.86 5.29
CA GLY A 297 2.10 15.48 5.14
C GLY A 297 3.04 14.47 5.81
N LEU A 298 4.35 14.67 5.70
CA LEU A 298 5.36 13.84 6.37
C LEU A 298 5.31 14.01 7.90
N GLN A 299 5.13 15.23 8.41
CA GLN A 299 4.97 15.48 9.84
C GLN A 299 3.74 14.76 10.40
N GLY A 300 2.61 14.81 9.70
CA GLY A 300 1.40 14.07 10.08
C GLY A 300 1.63 12.57 10.11
N ALA A 301 2.28 12.01 9.09
CA ALA A 301 2.58 10.59 9.00
C ALA A 301 3.55 10.13 10.11
N LEU A 302 4.60 10.91 10.40
CA LEU A 302 5.55 10.66 11.49
C LEU A 302 4.84 10.64 12.85
N ARG A 303 3.98 11.64 13.12
CA ARG A 303 3.24 11.69 14.39
C ARG A 303 2.35 10.45 14.57
N VAL A 304 1.64 10.03 13.51
CA VAL A 304 0.81 8.81 13.57
C VAL A 304 1.68 7.58 13.81
N GLY A 305 2.85 7.47 13.19
CA GLY A 305 3.79 6.37 13.44
C GLY A 305 4.20 6.29 14.91
N ARG A 306 4.60 7.38 15.52
CA ARG A 306 4.92 7.44 16.95
C ARG A 306 3.73 6.99 17.81
N LEU A 307 2.49 7.40 17.45
CA LEU A 307 1.28 6.99 18.17
C LEU A 307 0.96 5.50 18.01
N ILE A 308 1.31 4.88 16.89
CA ILE A 308 1.20 3.43 16.71
C ILE A 308 2.19 2.71 17.63
N ASP A 309 3.45 3.12 17.63
CA ASP A 309 4.51 2.53 18.47
C ASP A 309 4.19 2.71 19.97
N GLU A 310 3.60 3.84 20.36
CA GLU A 310 3.09 4.11 21.71
C GLU A 310 1.78 3.36 22.05
N LYS A 311 1.19 2.58 21.14
CA LYS A 311 -0.11 1.89 21.29
C LYS A 311 -1.29 2.84 21.59
N ARG A 312 -1.23 4.06 21.06
CA ARG A 312 -2.23 5.15 21.24
C ARG A 312 -2.98 5.50 19.96
N MET A 313 -2.70 4.80 18.88
CA MET A 313 -3.35 5.03 17.57
C MET A 313 -4.84 4.72 17.62
N GLN A 314 -5.62 5.60 16.99
CA GLN A 314 -7.03 5.40 16.70
C GLN A 314 -7.25 5.40 15.17
N PRO A 315 -8.23 4.65 14.64
CA PRO A 315 -8.43 4.52 13.19
C PRO A 315 -8.65 5.85 12.45
N GLU A 316 -9.31 6.82 13.07
CA GLU A 316 -9.53 8.15 12.50
C GLU A 316 -8.23 8.95 12.29
N MET A 317 -7.19 8.71 13.09
CA MET A 317 -5.88 9.34 12.90
C MET A 317 -5.24 8.89 11.58
N ILE A 318 -5.39 7.60 11.26
CA ILE A 318 -4.93 7.02 10.00
C ILE A 318 -5.78 7.56 8.84
N SER A 319 -7.11 7.63 9.01
CA SER A 319 -8.01 8.21 8.01
C SER A 319 -7.62 9.65 7.67
N LEU A 320 -7.25 10.45 8.67
CA LEU A 320 -6.80 11.83 8.50
C LEU A 320 -5.58 11.92 7.58
N VAL A 321 -4.52 11.19 7.91
CA VAL A 321 -3.24 11.29 7.17
C VAL A 321 -3.33 10.62 5.79
N LYS A 322 -4.02 9.46 5.68
CA LYS A 322 -4.21 8.79 4.38
C LYS A 322 -5.00 9.68 3.43
N ARG A 323 -6.15 10.21 3.87
CA ARG A 323 -6.98 11.11 3.07
C ARG A 323 -6.19 12.33 2.58
N ASN A 324 -5.51 13.02 3.50
CA ASN A 324 -4.75 14.22 3.18
C ASN A 324 -3.60 13.91 2.20
N ASN A 325 -2.74 12.95 2.57
CA ASN A 325 -1.50 12.70 1.85
C ASN A 325 -1.74 12.14 0.43
N CYS A 326 -2.73 11.26 0.26
CA CYS A 326 -3.06 10.73 -1.07
C CYS A 326 -3.59 11.83 -1.99
N GLN A 327 -4.50 12.70 -1.51
CA GLN A 327 -5.02 13.81 -2.33
C GLN A 327 -3.92 14.79 -2.68
N LYS A 328 -3.11 15.20 -1.69
CA LYS A 328 -2.00 16.15 -1.91
C LYS A 328 -0.93 15.56 -2.83
N GLY A 329 -0.61 14.28 -2.68
CA GLY A 329 0.29 13.58 -3.59
C GLY A 329 -0.20 13.59 -5.03
N LEU A 330 -1.49 13.32 -5.24
CA LEU A 330 -2.13 13.37 -6.56
C LEU A 330 -2.11 14.79 -7.15
N ASP A 331 -2.45 15.81 -6.36
CA ASP A 331 -2.42 17.21 -6.80
C ASP A 331 -1.01 17.63 -7.21
N ILE A 332 0.01 17.25 -6.43
CA ILE A 332 1.42 17.49 -6.74
C ILE A 332 1.85 16.78 -8.02
N ALA A 333 1.46 15.54 -8.22
CA ALA A 333 1.81 14.80 -9.44
C ALA A 333 1.17 15.45 -10.70
N ARG A 334 -0.09 15.90 -10.60
CA ARG A 334 -0.78 16.63 -11.68
C ARG A 334 -0.09 17.96 -11.99
N GLU A 335 0.30 18.72 -10.97
CA GLU A 335 1.05 19.96 -11.13
C GLU A 335 2.43 19.73 -11.76
N ALA A 336 3.15 18.69 -11.32
CA ALA A 336 4.44 18.31 -11.90
C ALA A 336 4.29 17.94 -13.38
N ARG A 337 3.27 17.15 -13.73
CA ARG A 337 2.94 16.81 -15.13
C ARG A 337 2.66 18.08 -15.94
N ASP A 338 1.90 19.03 -15.41
CA ASP A 338 1.58 20.30 -16.05
C ASP A 338 2.84 21.15 -16.29
N ILE A 339 3.71 21.27 -15.29
CA ILE A 339 5.00 22.00 -15.37
C ILE A 339 5.89 21.45 -16.50
N HIS A 340 5.87 20.16 -16.76
CA HIS A 340 6.65 19.55 -17.85
C HIS A 340 6.06 19.82 -19.24
N GLY A 341 4.84 20.39 -19.33
CA GLY A 341 4.17 20.66 -20.60
C GLY A 341 3.96 19.40 -21.44
N GLY A 342 4.31 19.41 -22.72
CA GLY A 342 4.21 18.24 -23.61
C GLY A 342 5.06 17.06 -23.14
N ASN A 343 6.23 17.30 -22.52
CA ASN A 343 7.08 16.26 -21.95
C ASN A 343 6.41 15.55 -20.76
N GLY A 344 5.48 16.23 -20.07
CA GLY A 344 4.77 15.68 -18.93
C GLY A 344 3.83 14.50 -19.24
N ILE A 345 3.54 14.23 -20.51
CA ILE A 345 2.74 13.07 -20.92
C ILE A 345 3.60 11.90 -21.43
N SER A 346 4.94 12.07 -21.51
CA SER A 346 5.87 11.00 -21.81
C SER A 346 6.27 10.26 -20.52
N ASP A 347 6.28 8.93 -20.57
CA ASP A 347 6.68 8.11 -19.42
C ASP A 347 8.17 8.22 -19.07
N GLU A 348 9.02 8.71 -19.99
CA GLU A 348 10.44 8.97 -19.77
C GLU A 348 10.71 9.97 -18.64
N TYR A 349 9.77 10.89 -18.36
CA TYR A 349 9.84 11.85 -17.26
C TYR A 349 9.22 11.32 -15.97
N HIS A 350 8.60 10.14 -16.00
CA HIS A 350 7.95 9.44 -14.89
C HIS A 350 6.76 10.16 -14.23
N VAL A 351 6.62 11.48 -14.39
CA VAL A 351 5.58 12.26 -13.70
C VAL A 351 4.17 11.80 -14.05
N ILE A 352 3.90 11.44 -15.33
CA ILE A 352 2.60 10.92 -15.75
C ILE A 352 2.30 9.56 -15.11
N ARG A 353 3.30 8.70 -14.95
CA ARG A 353 3.17 7.40 -14.28
C ARG A 353 2.73 7.58 -12.83
N HIS A 354 3.37 8.48 -12.08
CA HIS A 354 2.95 8.80 -10.72
C HIS A 354 1.56 9.42 -10.68
N CYS A 355 1.23 10.31 -11.61
CA CYS A 355 -0.11 10.89 -11.72
C CYS A 355 -1.18 9.79 -11.88
N MET A 356 -0.99 8.87 -12.82
CA MET A 356 -1.91 7.76 -13.05
C MET A 356 -1.99 6.80 -11.85
N ASN A 357 -0.85 6.48 -11.22
CA ASN A 357 -0.81 5.60 -10.05
C ASN A 357 -1.55 6.21 -8.86
N LEU A 358 -1.37 7.49 -8.61
CA LEU A 358 -1.98 8.18 -7.47
C LEU A 358 -3.50 8.32 -7.57
N GLU A 359 -4.09 8.22 -8.78
CA GLU A 359 -5.55 8.08 -8.92
C GLU A 359 -6.06 6.81 -8.21
N ALA A 360 -5.37 5.66 -8.36
CA ALA A 360 -5.72 4.45 -7.61
C ALA A 360 -5.39 4.59 -6.11
N VAL A 361 -4.24 5.17 -5.77
CA VAL A 361 -3.81 5.37 -4.37
C VAL A 361 -4.82 6.22 -3.59
N ASN A 362 -5.40 7.24 -4.22
CA ASN A 362 -6.45 8.06 -3.62
C ASN A 362 -7.80 7.34 -3.50
N THR A 363 -7.99 6.25 -4.28
CA THR A 363 -9.28 5.54 -4.39
C THR A 363 -9.36 4.30 -3.51
N TYR A 364 -8.30 3.46 -3.48
CA TYR A 364 -8.35 2.16 -2.82
C TYR A 364 -8.17 2.23 -1.29
N GLU A 365 -8.45 1.10 -0.62
CA GLU A 365 -8.36 0.95 0.84
C GLU A 365 -9.15 2.01 1.61
N GLY A 366 -10.33 2.33 1.13
CA GLY A 366 -11.15 3.46 1.53
C GLY A 366 -10.90 4.67 0.64
N THR A 367 -11.94 5.09 -0.07
CA THR A 367 -11.87 6.28 -0.92
C THR A 367 -11.62 7.53 -0.08
N HIS A 368 -11.17 8.59 -0.72
CA HIS A 368 -11.04 9.92 -0.09
C HIS A 368 -12.34 10.31 0.66
N ASP A 369 -13.51 10.02 0.07
CA ASP A 369 -14.81 10.34 0.64
C ASP A 369 -15.15 9.45 1.83
N VAL A 370 -14.90 8.14 1.77
CA VAL A 370 -15.09 7.24 2.93
C VAL A 370 -14.28 7.71 4.15
N HIS A 371 -13.02 8.12 3.94
CA HIS A 371 -12.23 8.69 5.03
C HIS A 371 -12.78 10.03 5.53
N SER A 372 -13.39 10.84 4.66
CA SER A 372 -14.08 12.07 5.07
C SER A 372 -15.27 11.78 5.97
N LEU A 373 -16.07 10.74 5.62
CA LEU A 373 -17.23 10.31 6.43
C LEU A 373 -16.79 9.77 7.80
N ILE A 374 -15.69 8.99 7.87
CA ILE A 374 -15.13 8.53 9.15
C ILE A 374 -14.74 9.72 10.04
N LEU A 375 -14.09 10.73 9.48
CA LEU A 375 -13.72 11.95 10.22
C LEU A 375 -14.94 12.79 10.61
N GLY A 376 -15.93 12.89 9.73
CA GLY A 376 -17.19 13.58 9.99
C GLY A 376 -17.95 12.93 11.16
N GLN A 377 -18.10 11.61 11.14
CA GLN A 377 -18.72 10.85 12.24
C GLN A 377 -17.97 11.08 13.56
N LYS A 378 -16.62 11.06 13.54
CA LYS A 378 -15.84 11.29 14.75
C LYS A 378 -16.04 12.68 15.37
N GLN A 379 -16.31 13.70 14.54
CA GLN A 379 -16.55 15.07 14.99
C GLN A 379 -17.97 15.30 15.49
N THR A 380 -18.94 14.62 14.90
CA THR A 380 -20.38 14.89 15.10
C THR A 380 -21.08 13.84 15.94
N ASP A 381 -20.47 12.67 16.16
CA ASP A 381 -21.06 11.44 16.72
C ASP A 381 -22.29 10.94 15.93
N ILE A 382 -22.44 11.40 14.67
CA ILE A 382 -23.54 10.98 13.78
C ILE A 382 -22.97 10.16 12.62
N ALA A 383 -23.42 8.91 12.47
CA ALA A 383 -23.05 8.05 11.35
C ALA A 383 -23.65 8.62 10.04
N SER A 384 -22.86 8.56 8.96
CA SER A 384 -23.28 9.01 7.63
C SER A 384 -23.74 7.85 6.74
N PHE A 385 -23.58 6.60 7.21
CA PHE A 385 -23.98 5.37 6.51
C PHE A 385 -24.17 4.23 7.51
#